data_c6ff5834666e0d0621f9b3db37b78198
#
_entry.id   c6ff5834666e0d0621f9b3db37b78198
#
_cell.length_a   1.000
_cell.length_b   1.000
_cell.length_c   1.000
_cell.angle_alpha   90.00
_cell.angle_beta   90.00
_cell.angle_gamma   90.00
#
_symmetry.space_group_name_H-M   'P 1'
#
loop_
_entity.id
_entity.type
_entity.pdbx_description
1 polymer ?
#
loop_
_entity_poly.entity_id
_entity_poly.type
_entity_poly.pdbx_seq_one_letter_code
_entity_poly.pdbx_strand_id
1 'polypeptide(L)'
;MKKQSFFYLLSLFMTVSFAFTSCKEPVTPEPPDPPLPPDTSEVVIPKTEWEKADSAYTRYDYTVPSHTALKIAITACASDPSEANLETLRLRISELKPKTEPYCMVANINGDPKTRMAFNWFTNDSVFEGEVQIIPVENATVEDFEGNNGVITIRADYERTRKLRYAGKARYIVNAAGISAADRYNYIAHKALAENLTPGTAYSWRCGYDGHWSPIGHFRTEDANQGEYTFVVMSDSHIENPTFIKEARRCAKAVVKTVPEARFCCFPGDFVEDGDASNSEWEWERWFEESMEPVIKAMPMVVTDGNHDDSPNINYTYHFNTNNDFNQNYTSAPQFQGIVYGFVYGDVLFYVFSMQDFWRETHSYLDWTSTYLTDHIGSWFRDQTMANPGTQWRVSLAHFNLFSGSDHSTDKEPPVFRHCMLPVFKENEIDVALQGHDHTYEVIGPVDPDSLTPILSAISDREEVGGGNNKNMTGYKGGTYCTDDGTFYFIGATCGYKRYYPHSRERMEREYTDDINLLQDDKHHNVKNYFDLFTGMFGQPEKPCFTAITVKEDCLEFNSYLADDDQGNASLLNTMRIVRTKNHSIPTMMQ
;
A
#
# COMPACT_ATOMS: atom_id res chain seq x y z
N MET A 1 -27.30 -13.66 49.72
CA MET A 1 -28.78 -13.78 49.81
C MET A 1 -29.42 -12.69 48.97
N LYS A 2 -30.40 -13.11 48.15
CA LYS A 2 -31.34 -12.34 47.30
C LYS A 2 -30.75 -11.75 46.01
N LYS A 3 -30.94 -12.38 44.88
CA LYS A 3 -32.08 -12.53 43.91
C LYS A 3 -32.17 -11.33 42.96
N GLN A 4 -31.66 -11.51 41.76
CA GLN A 4 -32.32 -11.69 40.45
C GLN A 4 -33.51 -10.77 40.13
N SER A 5 -33.44 -10.09 39.01
CA SER A 5 -34.61 -10.03 38.10
C SER A 5 -34.15 -9.71 36.66
N PHE A 6 -34.44 -10.62 35.76
CA PHE A 6 -34.50 -10.55 34.32
C PHE A 6 -35.68 -9.67 33.88
N PHE A 7 -35.48 -8.83 32.86
CA PHE A 7 -36.61 -8.32 32.08
C PHE A 7 -36.34 -8.56 30.58
N TYR A 8 -37.12 -9.44 30.04
CA TYR A 8 -37.35 -9.60 28.59
C TYR A 8 -38.34 -8.50 28.16
N LEU A 9 -38.01 -7.78 27.09
CA LEU A 9 -38.99 -6.95 26.38
C LEU A 9 -39.34 -7.62 25.05
N LEU A 10 -40.55 -8.13 24.98
CA LEU A 10 -41.19 -8.70 23.82
C LEU A 10 -41.77 -7.54 22.99
N SER A 11 -41.31 -7.31 21.76
CA SER A 11 -41.98 -6.39 20.84
C SER A 11 -43.06 -7.11 20.03
N LEU A 12 -44.27 -6.67 20.27
CA LEU A 12 -45.51 -7.15 19.61
C LEU A 12 -45.64 -6.46 18.24
N PHE A 13 -45.59 -7.20 17.16
CA PHE A 13 -46.00 -6.72 15.82
C PHE A 13 -47.54 -6.81 15.72
N MET A 14 -48.20 -5.66 15.61
CA MET A 14 -49.59 -5.55 15.20
C MET A 14 -49.66 -5.61 13.68
N THR A 15 -50.23 -6.69 13.15
CA THR A 15 -50.70 -6.79 11.78
C THR A 15 -52.13 -6.24 11.70
N VAL A 16 -52.30 -5.15 10.97
CA VAL A 16 -53.64 -4.64 10.62
C VAL A 16 -54.07 -5.29 9.32
N SER A 17 -55.09 -6.17 9.42
CA SER A 17 -55.77 -6.77 8.25
C SER A 17 -56.87 -5.82 7.78
N PHE A 18 -56.73 -5.28 6.58
CA PHE A 18 -57.86 -4.67 5.87
C PHE A 18 -58.64 -5.73 5.10
N ALA A 19 -59.87 -5.95 5.51
CA ALA A 19 -60.82 -6.77 4.75
C ALA A 19 -61.44 -5.92 3.65
N PHE A 20 -61.10 -6.25 2.39
CA PHE A 20 -61.88 -5.76 1.23
C PHE A 20 -63.00 -6.75 0.93
N THR A 21 -64.21 -6.32 1.08
CA THR A 21 -65.40 -7.00 0.55
C THR A 21 -65.43 -6.81 -0.97
N SER A 22 -65.20 -7.90 -1.69
CA SER A 22 -65.35 -7.95 -3.15
C SER A 22 -66.78 -8.24 -3.53
N CYS A 23 -67.41 -7.33 -4.27
CA CYS A 23 -68.64 -7.61 -5.01
C CYS A 23 -68.32 -8.53 -6.19
N LYS A 24 -68.97 -9.68 -6.26
CA LYS A 24 -68.88 -10.58 -7.40
C LYS A 24 -69.70 -10.04 -8.56
N GLU A 25 -69.02 -9.70 -9.68
CA GLU A 25 -69.66 -9.56 -10.99
C GLU A 25 -69.92 -10.96 -11.62
N PRO A 26 -70.93 -11.11 -12.46
CA PRO A 26 -71.26 -12.40 -13.06
C PRO A 26 -70.21 -12.81 -14.11
N VAL A 27 -69.77 -14.04 -13.99
CA VAL A 27 -68.81 -14.70 -14.88
C VAL A 27 -69.47 -14.92 -16.25
N THR A 28 -68.97 -14.29 -17.28
CA THR A 28 -69.20 -14.67 -18.69
C THR A 28 -68.23 -15.83 -19.01
N PRO A 29 -68.72 -16.88 -19.73
CA PRO A 29 -67.81 -17.98 -20.10
C PRO A 29 -66.75 -17.51 -21.08
N GLU A 30 -65.51 -17.83 -20.80
CA GLU A 30 -64.34 -17.59 -21.67
C GLU A 30 -64.53 -18.34 -23.02
N PRO A 31 -64.14 -17.73 -24.15
CA PRO A 31 -64.06 -18.44 -25.41
C PRO A 31 -62.93 -19.50 -25.35
N PRO A 32 -63.08 -20.60 -26.11
CA PRO A 32 -62.08 -21.67 -26.11
C PRO A 32 -60.71 -21.15 -26.57
N ASP A 33 -59.67 -21.61 -25.90
CA ASP A 33 -58.28 -21.28 -26.20
C ASP A 33 -57.98 -21.47 -27.71
N PRO A 34 -57.26 -20.51 -28.33
CA PRO A 34 -56.75 -20.72 -29.67
C PRO A 34 -55.78 -21.90 -29.71
N PRO A 35 -55.75 -22.68 -30.79
CA PRO A 35 -54.85 -23.80 -30.93
C PRO A 35 -53.39 -23.32 -30.72
N LEU A 36 -52.66 -24.10 -29.90
CA LEU A 36 -51.22 -23.85 -29.67
C LEU A 36 -50.50 -23.69 -31.01
N PRO A 37 -49.62 -22.65 -31.15
CA PRO A 37 -48.82 -22.52 -32.35
C PRO A 37 -47.99 -23.80 -32.53
N PRO A 38 -47.70 -24.18 -33.79
CA PRO A 38 -46.89 -25.35 -34.07
C PRO A 38 -45.54 -25.23 -33.40
N ASP A 39 -45.07 -26.34 -32.85
CA ASP A 39 -43.75 -26.53 -32.24
C ASP A 39 -42.66 -25.88 -33.14
N THR A 40 -42.26 -24.68 -32.77
CA THR A 40 -41.10 -24.07 -33.37
C THR A 40 -39.89 -24.73 -32.71
N SER A 41 -39.39 -25.81 -33.34
CA SER A 41 -38.04 -26.29 -33.09
C SER A 41 -37.13 -25.08 -32.96
N GLU A 42 -36.51 -24.89 -31.80
CA GLU A 42 -35.55 -23.81 -31.56
C GLU A 42 -34.56 -23.79 -32.70
N VAL A 43 -34.62 -22.73 -33.53
CA VAL A 43 -33.60 -22.49 -34.55
C VAL A 43 -32.35 -22.15 -33.76
N VAL A 44 -31.44 -23.11 -33.63
CA VAL A 44 -30.12 -22.90 -33.02
C VAL A 44 -29.37 -21.93 -33.94
N ILE A 45 -29.41 -20.64 -33.58
CA ILE A 45 -28.62 -19.61 -34.26
C ILE A 45 -27.15 -19.89 -33.95
N PRO A 46 -26.28 -20.09 -34.95
CA PRO A 46 -24.87 -20.31 -34.71
C PRO A 46 -24.28 -19.11 -33.94
N LYS A 47 -23.60 -19.38 -32.80
CA LYS A 47 -22.87 -18.34 -32.05
C LYS A 47 -21.87 -17.64 -32.95
N THR A 48 -21.83 -16.33 -32.88
CA THR A 48 -20.79 -15.50 -33.52
C THR A 48 -19.42 -15.78 -32.95
N GLU A 49 -18.37 -15.29 -33.60
CA GLU A 49 -16.99 -15.51 -33.15
C GLU A 49 -16.76 -14.93 -31.74
N TRP A 50 -17.28 -13.75 -31.45
CA TRP A 50 -17.16 -13.12 -30.13
C TRP A 50 -18.01 -13.80 -29.04
N GLU A 51 -19.18 -14.34 -29.34
CA GLU A 51 -19.97 -15.13 -28.41
C GLU A 51 -19.30 -16.47 -28.07
N LYS A 52 -18.61 -17.06 -29.04
CA LYS A 52 -17.78 -18.24 -28.80
C LYS A 52 -16.58 -17.90 -27.90
N ALA A 53 -15.91 -16.80 -28.15
CA ALA A 53 -14.79 -16.35 -27.33
C ALA A 53 -15.25 -16.04 -25.89
N ASP A 54 -16.38 -15.36 -25.73
CA ASP A 54 -16.95 -15.05 -24.41
C ASP A 54 -17.28 -16.31 -23.58
N SER A 55 -17.70 -17.38 -24.28
CA SER A 55 -18.03 -18.65 -23.63
C SER A 55 -16.81 -19.53 -23.34
N ALA A 56 -15.77 -19.45 -24.19
CA ALA A 56 -14.60 -20.33 -24.16
C ALA A 56 -13.51 -19.88 -23.20
N TYR A 57 -13.36 -18.57 -23.03
CA TYR A 57 -12.26 -18.00 -22.25
C TYR A 57 -12.80 -17.39 -20.96
N THR A 58 -12.75 -18.17 -19.87
CA THR A 58 -13.27 -17.71 -18.58
C THR A 58 -12.27 -16.80 -17.88
N ARG A 59 -12.73 -15.79 -17.18
CA ARG A 59 -11.91 -14.85 -16.40
C ARG A 59 -11.08 -15.51 -15.30
N TYR A 60 -11.42 -16.73 -14.91
CA TYR A 60 -10.76 -17.45 -13.83
C TYR A 60 -9.47 -18.13 -14.26
N ASP A 61 -9.39 -18.44 -15.54
CA ASP A 61 -8.27 -19.17 -16.11
C ASP A 61 -7.15 -18.24 -16.61
N TYR A 62 -7.43 -16.93 -16.69
CA TYR A 62 -6.52 -15.95 -17.28
C TYR A 62 -6.29 -14.75 -16.36
N THR A 63 -5.12 -14.10 -16.51
CA THR A 63 -4.79 -12.88 -15.78
C THR A 63 -5.79 -11.77 -16.14
N VAL A 64 -6.13 -10.94 -15.17
CA VAL A 64 -7.14 -9.89 -15.37
C VAL A 64 -6.79 -8.93 -16.50
N PRO A 65 -5.55 -8.42 -16.64
CA PRO A 65 -5.21 -7.54 -17.75
C PRO A 65 -5.52 -8.16 -19.10
N SER A 66 -5.09 -9.42 -19.32
CA SER A 66 -5.29 -10.10 -20.59
C SER A 66 -6.77 -10.41 -20.86
N HIS A 67 -7.50 -10.86 -19.84
CA HIS A 67 -8.93 -11.13 -19.97
C HIS A 67 -9.75 -9.85 -20.15
N THR A 68 -9.43 -8.75 -19.45
CA THR A 68 -10.10 -7.46 -19.65
C THR A 68 -9.91 -6.93 -21.07
N ALA A 69 -8.70 -7.03 -21.61
CA ALA A 69 -8.44 -6.66 -23.00
C ALA A 69 -9.27 -7.49 -23.99
N LEU A 70 -9.44 -8.78 -23.73
CA LEU A 70 -10.35 -9.65 -24.49
C LEU A 70 -11.81 -9.20 -24.38
N LYS A 71 -12.31 -8.90 -23.18
CA LYS A 71 -13.70 -8.44 -22.98
C LYS A 71 -14.00 -7.13 -23.69
N ILE A 72 -13.06 -6.20 -23.74
CA ILE A 72 -13.17 -4.96 -24.52
C ILE A 72 -13.31 -5.29 -26.01
N ALA A 73 -12.50 -6.19 -26.55
CA ALA A 73 -12.56 -6.61 -27.94
C ALA A 73 -13.88 -7.32 -28.27
N ILE A 74 -14.38 -8.19 -27.38
CA ILE A 74 -15.69 -8.84 -27.49
C ILE A 74 -16.81 -7.78 -27.58
N THR A 75 -16.79 -6.78 -26.70
CA THR A 75 -17.77 -5.70 -26.69
C THR A 75 -17.72 -4.85 -27.97
N ALA A 76 -16.52 -4.57 -28.46
CA ALA A 76 -16.35 -3.86 -29.73
C ALA A 76 -16.95 -4.65 -30.91
N CYS A 77 -16.68 -5.95 -31.02
CA CYS A 77 -17.26 -6.83 -32.05
C CYS A 77 -18.78 -6.94 -31.94
N ALA A 78 -19.34 -7.00 -30.73
CA ALA A 78 -20.77 -7.04 -30.51
C ALA A 78 -21.46 -5.74 -30.98
N SER A 79 -20.78 -4.60 -30.90
CA SER A 79 -21.28 -3.29 -31.33
C SER A 79 -21.05 -3.03 -32.83
N ASP A 80 -19.91 -3.47 -33.37
CA ASP A 80 -19.50 -3.32 -34.77
C ASP A 80 -18.66 -4.54 -35.21
N PRO A 81 -19.24 -5.52 -35.89
CA PRO A 81 -18.54 -6.74 -36.33
C PRO A 81 -17.68 -6.52 -37.58
N SER A 82 -16.99 -5.40 -37.66
CA SER A 82 -16.02 -5.13 -38.75
C SER A 82 -14.81 -6.08 -38.68
N GLU A 83 -14.17 -6.32 -39.82
CA GLU A 83 -12.98 -7.19 -39.86
C GLU A 83 -11.85 -6.66 -38.97
N ALA A 84 -11.69 -5.35 -38.84
CA ALA A 84 -10.70 -4.74 -37.95
C ALA A 84 -10.96 -5.08 -36.47
N ASN A 85 -12.23 -5.09 -36.03
CA ASN A 85 -12.58 -5.51 -34.67
C ASN A 85 -12.40 -7.02 -34.47
N LEU A 86 -12.71 -7.84 -35.48
CA LEU A 86 -12.48 -9.27 -35.44
C LEU A 86 -10.98 -9.63 -35.41
N GLU A 87 -10.14 -8.93 -36.16
CA GLU A 87 -8.67 -9.08 -36.07
C GLU A 87 -8.17 -8.70 -34.67
N THR A 88 -8.69 -7.60 -34.10
CA THR A 88 -8.37 -7.21 -32.72
C THR A 88 -8.80 -8.29 -31.73
N LEU A 89 -9.99 -8.86 -31.87
CA LEU A 89 -10.47 -9.97 -31.04
C LEU A 89 -9.52 -11.17 -31.09
N ARG A 90 -9.14 -11.60 -32.28
CA ARG A 90 -8.20 -12.73 -32.47
C ARG A 90 -6.85 -12.45 -31.85
N LEU A 91 -6.34 -11.21 -31.98
CA LEU A 91 -5.11 -10.78 -31.31
C LEU A 91 -5.23 -10.91 -29.80
N ARG A 92 -6.31 -10.39 -29.19
CA ARG A 92 -6.50 -10.48 -27.73
C ARG A 92 -6.65 -11.91 -27.24
N ILE A 93 -7.25 -12.81 -28.03
CA ILE A 93 -7.26 -14.25 -27.73
C ILE A 93 -5.85 -14.82 -27.69
N SER A 94 -4.99 -14.46 -28.65
CA SER A 94 -3.60 -14.93 -28.68
C SER A 94 -2.71 -14.34 -27.58
N GLU A 95 -3.11 -13.23 -26.99
CA GLU A 95 -2.40 -12.55 -25.90
C GLU A 95 -2.89 -12.96 -24.51
N LEU A 96 -3.86 -13.88 -24.41
CA LEU A 96 -4.34 -14.37 -23.12
C LEU A 96 -3.20 -15.03 -22.34
N LYS A 97 -2.99 -14.57 -21.12
CA LYS A 97 -2.02 -15.16 -20.19
C LYS A 97 -2.76 -16.04 -19.17
N PRO A 98 -2.52 -17.35 -19.18
CA PRO A 98 -3.06 -18.22 -18.14
C PRO A 98 -2.60 -17.79 -16.74
N LYS A 99 -3.44 -17.92 -15.73
CA LYS A 99 -3.06 -17.70 -14.32
C LYS A 99 -2.13 -18.79 -13.76
N THR A 100 -1.80 -19.79 -14.55
CA THR A 100 -0.72 -20.72 -14.24
C THR A 100 0.65 -20.06 -14.34
N GLU A 101 0.78 -19.01 -15.19
CA GLU A 101 1.97 -18.18 -15.23
C GLU A 101 2.12 -17.39 -13.93
N PRO A 102 3.36 -17.17 -13.45
CA PRO A 102 3.62 -16.33 -12.29
C PRO A 102 3.13 -14.90 -12.49
N TYR A 103 2.46 -14.34 -11.47
CA TYR A 103 1.97 -12.97 -11.46
C TYR A 103 2.11 -12.35 -10.06
N CYS A 104 1.90 -11.05 -9.92
CA CYS A 104 2.09 -10.30 -8.67
C CYS A 104 3.47 -10.54 -8.05
N MET A 105 4.51 -10.54 -8.89
CA MET A 105 5.88 -10.77 -8.45
C MET A 105 6.45 -9.56 -7.71
N VAL A 106 7.20 -9.80 -6.64
CA VAL A 106 7.90 -8.73 -5.91
C VAL A 106 9.13 -9.27 -5.18
N ALA A 107 10.16 -8.43 -5.08
CA ALA A 107 11.29 -8.63 -4.16
C ALA A 107 11.13 -7.71 -2.94
N ASN A 108 11.43 -8.23 -1.75
CA ASN A 108 11.36 -7.48 -0.49
C ASN A 108 12.68 -7.55 0.27
N ILE A 109 13.05 -6.45 0.93
CA ILE A 109 14.10 -6.50 1.95
C ILE A 109 13.59 -7.33 3.13
N ASN A 110 14.34 -8.39 3.50
CA ASN A 110 14.00 -9.29 4.58
C ASN A 110 15.28 -9.73 5.32
N GLY A 111 15.56 -9.07 6.44
CA GLY A 111 16.79 -9.25 7.21
C GLY A 111 17.95 -8.43 6.66
N ASP A 112 19.16 -9.01 6.62
CA ASP A 112 20.39 -8.31 6.21
C ASP A 112 20.44 -8.06 4.69
N PRO A 113 20.30 -6.81 4.21
CA PRO A 113 20.27 -6.49 2.78
C PRO A 113 21.60 -6.71 2.05
N LYS A 114 22.69 -6.97 2.78
CA LYS A 114 23.99 -7.33 2.19
C LYS A 114 24.00 -8.71 1.60
N THR A 115 23.24 -9.61 2.20
CA THR A 115 23.37 -11.06 1.95
C THR A 115 22.04 -11.77 1.72
N ARG A 116 20.90 -11.05 1.85
CA ARG A 116 19.56 -11.64 1.77
C ARG A 116 18.64 -10.84 0.86
N MET A 117 17.71 -11.54 0.18
CA MET A 117 16.60 -10.96 -0.56
C MET A 117 15.44 -11.95 -0.58
N ALA A 118 14.24 -11.47 -0.27
CA ALA A 118 13.03 -12.27 -0.31
C ALA A 118 12.22 -12.01 -1.58
N PHE A 119 11.46 -13.01 -2.00
CA PHE A 119 10.64 -12.97 -3.20
C PHE A 119 9.26 -13.52 -2.90
N ASN A 120 8.25 -12.95 -3.55
CA ASN A 120 6.87 -13.40 -3.49
C ASN A 120 6.24 -13.31 -4.88
N TRP A 121 5.36 -14.27 -5.21
CA TRP A 121 4.54 -14.25 -6.42
C TRP A 121 3.33 -15.16 -6.26
N PHE A 122 2.37 -15.03 -7.14
CA PHE A 122 1.18 -15.87 -7.20
C PHE A 122 1.16 -16.76 -8.43
N THR A 123 0.48 -17.89 -8.29
CA THR A 123 -0.05 -18.71 -9.38
C THR A 123 -1.51 -19.08 -9.05
N ASN A 124 -2.20 -19.72 -10.00
CA ASN A 124 -3.52 -20.29 -9.70
C ASN A 124 -3.40 -21.44 -8.68
N ASP A 125 -4.53 -21.91 -8.15
CA ASP A 125 -4.58 -22.89 -7.08
C ASP A 125 -4.27 -24.36 -7.51
N SER A 126 -3.78 -24.55 -8.73
CA SER A 126 -3.31 -25.85 -9.25
C SER A 126 -1.78 -26.00 -9.28
N VAL A 127 -1.02 -24.91 -9.09
CA VAL A 127 0.45 -24.90 -9.17
C VAL A 127 1.04 -24.78 -7.77
N PHE A 128 1.59 -25.87 -7.25
CA PHE A 128 2.16 -25.94 -5.89
C PHE A 128 3.69 -25.93 -5.89
N GLU A 129 4.31 -26.02 -7.05
CA GLU A 129 5.76 -25.94 -7.18
C GLU A 129 6.17 -24.54 -7.63
N GLY A 130 7.26 -24.05 -7.08
CA GLY A 130 7.79 -22.75 -7.43
C GLY A 130 9.25 -22.62 -7.06
N GLU A 131 9.96 -21.84 -7.84
CA GLU A 131 11.35 -21.49 -7.60
C GLU A 131 11.65 -20.06 -8.06
N VAL A 132 12.63 -19.45 -7.45
CA VAL A 132 13.25 -18.23 -7.94
C VAL A 132 14.63 -18.55 -8.47
N GLN A 133 14.93 -18.00 -9.65
CA GLN A 133 16.25 -18.03 -10.26
C GLN A 133 16.89 -16.65 -10.18
N ILE A 134 18.14 -16.61 -9.70
CA ILE A 134 18.90 -15.37 -9.50
C ILE A 134 20.25 -15.52 -10.18
N ILE A 135 20.70 -14.48 -10.86
CA ILE A 135 21.99 -14.45 -11.51
C ILE A 135 22.73 -13.14 -11.23
N PRO A 136 24.03 -13.14 -10.89
CA PRO A 136 24.81 -11.93 -10.63
C PRO A 136 25.19 -11.22 -11.94
N VAL A 137 24.19 -10.86 -12.72
CA VAL A 137 24.29 -10.13 -13.99
C VAL A 137 23.31 -8.97 -13.93
N GLU A 138 23.79 -7.76 -14.12
CA GLU A 138 22.95 -6.60 -14.27
C GLU A 138 22.23 -6.62 -15.63
N ASN A 139 20.92 -6.41 -15.65
CA ASN A 139 20.09 -6.41 -16.87
C ASN A 139 20.19 -7.72 -17.69
N ALA A 140 20.17 -8.87 -17.00
CA ALA A 140 20.19 -10.17 -17.65
C ALA A 140 19.00 -10.36 -18.61
N THR A 141 19.23 -11.10 -19.68
CA THR A 141 18.21 -11.56 -20.63
C THR A 141 17.72 -12.96 -20.27
N VAL A 142 16.71 -13.48 -20.97
CA VAL A 142 16.24 -14.86 -20.78
C VAL A 142 17.36 -15.86 -21.07
N GLU A 143 18.16 -15.62 -22.11
CA GLU A 143 19.27 -16.47 -22.51
C GLU A 143 20.38 -16.57 -21.46
N ASP A 144 20.55 -15.51 -20.65
CA ASP A 144 21.54 -15.52 -19.56
C ASP A 144 21.15 -16.50 -18.44
N PHE A 145 19.86 -16.78 -18.26
CA PHE A 145 19.38 -17.80 -17.32
C PHE A 145 19.48 -19.22 -17.90
N GLU A 146 19.44 -19.35 -19.23
CA GLU A 146 19.45 -20.63 -19.92
C GLU A 146 20.90 -21.12 -20.15
N GLY A 147 21.30 -22.16 -19.43
CA GLY A 147 22.63 -22.76 -19.60
C GLY A 147 23.77 -22.04 -18.90
N ASN A 148 23.51 -21.09 -18.02
CA ASN A 148 24.51 -20.41 -17.20
C ASN A 148 24.73 -21.17 -15.90
N ASN A 149 25.98 -21.58 -15.64
CA ASN A 149 26.37 -22.28 -14.39
C ASN A 149 26.36 -21.36 -13.15
N GLY A 150 26.15 -20.05 -13.33
CA GLY A 150 26.07 -19.07 -12.24
C GLY A 150 24.65 -18.79 -11.72
N VAL A 151 23.64 -19.46 -12.26
CA VAL A 151 22.26 -19.31 -11.78
C VAL A 151 22.10 -19.96 -10.43
N ILE A 152 21.63 -19.16 -9.46
CA ILE A 152 21.23 -19.62 -8.13
C ILE A 152 19.74 -19.94 -8.21
N THR A 153 19.36 -21.17 -7.94
CA THR A 153 17.95 -21.60 -7.91
C THR A 153 17.54 -21.91 -6.49
N ILE A 154 16.45 -21.29 -6.04
CA ILE A 154 15.92 -21.44 -4.68
C ILE A 154 14.47 -21.90 -4.80
N ARG A 155 14.16 -23.05 -4.19
CA ARG A 155 12.79 -23.55 -4.10
C ARG A 155 11.98 -22.65 -3.18
N ALA A 156 10.76 -22.34 -3.60
CA ALA A 156 9.81 -21.58 -2.80
C ALA A 156 9.00 -22.50 -1.89
N ASP A 157 8.71 -21.98 -0.71
CA ASP A 157 7.56 -22.45 0.07
C ASP A 157 6.29 -21.93 -0.57
N TYR A 158 5.17 -22.60 -0.31
CA TYR A 158 3.89 -22.16 -0.82
C TYR A 158 2.80 -22.16 0.25
N GLU A 159 1.88 -21.23 0.12
CA GLU A 159 0.68 -21.18 0.92
C GLU A 159 -0.55 -21.04 0.01
N ARG A 160 -1.53 -21.92 0.19
CA ARG A 160 -2.82 -21.75 -0.46
C ARG A 160 -3.61 -20.69 0.28
N THR A 161 -3.93 -19.60 -0.40
CA THR A 161 -4.72 -18.52 0.20
C THR A 161 -6.08 -19.03 0.66
N ARG A 162 -6.69 -18.33 1.59
CA ARG A 162 -8.13 -18.48 1.86
C ARG A 162 -8.90 -18.07 0.60
N LYS A 163 -10.18 -18.44 0.55
CA LYS A 163 -11.06 -17.96 -0.53
C LYS A 163 -11.20 -16.45 -0.45
N LEU A 164 -10.41 -15.76 -1.23
CA LEU A 164 -10.38 -14.31 -1.31
C LEU A 164 -11.47 -13.79 -2.24
N ARG A 165 -11.99 -12.62 -1.94
CA ARG A 165 -12.94 -11.93 -2.81
C ARG A 165 -12.18 -11.25 -3.94
N TYR A 166 -12.63 -11.48 -5.17
CA TYR A 166 -11.90 -10.96 -6.33
C TYR A 166 -12.15 -9.47 -6.58
N ALA A 167 -13.40 -9.04 -6.64
CA ALA A 167 -13.76 -7.68 -7.04
C ALA A 167 -14.24 -6.78 -5.88
N GLY A 168 -14.47 -7.35 -4.70
CA GLY A 168 -14.87 -6.60 -3.53
C GLY A 168 -16.05 -5.67 -3.77
N LYS A 169 -15.90 -4.40 -3.41
CA LYS A 169 -16.85 -3.32 -3.67
C LYS A 169 -16.60 -2.60 -4.99
N ALA A 170 -15.60 -2.99 -5.75
CA ALA A 170 -15.21 -2.36 -7.02
C ALA A 170 -16.32 -2.47 -8.06
N ARG A 171 -17.38 -1.70 -7.91
CA ARG A 171 -18.59 -1.68 -8.75
C ARG A 171 -18.27 -1.49 -10.23
N TYR A 172 -17.23 -0.72 -10.50
CA TYR A 172 -16.75 -0.50 -11.86
C TYR A 172 -16.44 -1.81 -12.56
N ILE A 173 -15.73 -2.72 -11.89
CA ILE A 173 -15.26 -3.98 -12.46
C ILE A 173 -16.35 -5.01 -12.55
N VAL A 174 -17.17 -5.13 -11.52
CA VAL A 174 -18.35 -6.00 -11.53
C VAL A 174 -19.20 -5.74 -12.78
N ASN A 175 -19.45 -4.47 -13.09
CA ASN A 175 -20.26 -4.09 -14.25
C ASN A 175 -19.54 -4.27 -15.59
N ALA A 176 -18.26 -3.90 -15.68
CA ALA A 176 -17.50 -3.94 -16.93
C ALA A 176 -17.03 -5.33 -17.34
N ALA A 177 -16.66 -6.18 -16.39
CA ALA A 177 -16.10 -7.51 -16.64
C ALA A 177 -17.06 -8.67 -16.37
N GLY A 178 -18.32 -8.43 -16.00
CA GLY A 178 -19.28 -9.46 -15.63
C GLY A 178 -18.87 -10.29 -14.41
N ILE A 179 -18.06 -9.71 -13.52
CA ILE A 179 -17.57 -10.34 -12.30
C ILE A 179 -18.61 -10.12 -11.20
N SER A 180 -18.89 -11.15 -10.40
CA SER A 180 -19.74 -11.01 -9.22
C SER A 180 -18.90 -10.59 -8.01
N ALA A 181 -19.37 -9.59 -7.26
CA ALA A 181 -18.76 -9.22 -5.98
C ALA A 181 -18.78 -10.35 -4.94
N ALA A 182 -19.59 -11.40 -5.15
CA ALA A 182 -19.63 -12.59 -4.30
C ALA A 182 -18.59 -13.65 -4.66
N ASP A 183 -17.93 -13.54 -5.80
CA ASP A 183 -16.95 -14.53 -6.26
C ASP A 183 -15.76 -14.62 -5.30
N ARG A 184 -15.31 -15.84 -5.05
CA ARG A 184 -14.20 -16.17 -4.16
C ARG A 184 -13.26 -17.15 -4.83
N TYR A 185 -11.97 -16.87 -4.75
CA TYR A 185 -10.92 -17.69 -5.35
C TYR A 185 -9.85 -18.02 -4.33
N ASN A 186 -9.19 -19.14 -4.56
CA ASN A 186 -7.94 -19.47 -3.94
C ASN A 186 -6.83 -19.24 -4.95
N TYR A 187 -5.68 -18.83 -4.44
CA TYR A 187 -4.42 -18.71 -5.17
C TYR A 187 -3.35 -19.47 -4.41
N ILE A 188 -2.23 -19.73 -5.04
CA ILE A 188 -1.02 -20.16 -4.36
C ILE A 188 -0.07 -18.96 -4.28
N ALA A 189 0.22 -18.53 -3.06
CA ALA A 189 1.29 -17.58 -2.78
C ALA A 189 2.59 -18.36 -2.61
N HIS A 190 3.58 -18.05 -3.41
CA HIS A 190 4.91 -18.64 -3.34
C HIS A 190 5.85 -17.66 -2.65
N LYS A 191 6.67 -18.15 -1.73
CA LYS A 191 7.64 -17.35 -0.99
C LYS A 191 9.01 -18.00 -1.02
N ALA A 192 10.03 -17.26 -1.44
CA ALA A 192 11.41 -17.72 -1.44
C ALA A 192 12.30 -16.71 -0.73
N LEU A 193 13.36 -17.19 -0.07
CA LEU A 193 14.36 -16.35 0.56
C LEU A 193 15.75 -16.76 0.06
N ALA A 194 16.40 -15.83 -0.64
CA ALA A 194 17.81 -15.96 -0.99
C ALA A 194 18.67 -15.54 0.19
N GLU A 195 19.64 -16.36 0.52
CA GLU A 195 20.64 -16.13 1.56
C GLU A 195 22.04 -16.30 0.99
N ASN A 196 23.05 -15.78 1.70
CA ASN A 196 24.46 -15.86 1.31
C ASN A 196 24.74 -15.21 -0.05
N LEU A 197 23.98 -14.19 -0.41
CA LEU A 197 24.27 -13.36 -1.57
C LEU A 197 25.57 -12.57 -1.35
N THR A 198 26.23 -12.21 -2.44
CA THR A 198 27.46 -11.40 -2.38
C THR A 198 27.10 -9.92 -2.16
N PRO A 199 27.64 -9.24 -1.14
CA PRO A 199 27.44 -7.80 -0.95
C PRO A 199 27.85 -6.98 -2.17
N GLY A 200 27.17 -5.87 -2.40
CA GLY A 200 27.48 -4.92 -3.46
C GLY A 200 27.29 -5.43 -4.88
N THR A 201 26.49 -6.47 -5.05
CA THR A 201 26.33 -7.16 -6.33
C THR A 201 24.96 -6.85 -6.95
N ALA A 202 24.96 -6.47 -8.22
CA ALA A 202 23.73 -6.36 -9.02
C ALA A 202 23.27 -7.76 -9.45
N TYR A 203 22.00 -8.03 -9.26
CA TYR A 203 21.36 -9.29 -9.60
C TYR A 203 20.15 -9.06 -10.49
N SER A 204 19.95 -9.98 -11.43
CA SER A 204 18.67 -10.16 -12.09
C SER A 204 18.00 -11.43 -11.56
N TRP A 205 16.67 -11.46 -11.54
CA TRP A 205 15.90 -12.57 -11.00
C TRP A 205 14.61 -12.80 -11.78
N ARG A 206 14.14 -14.02 -11.76
CA ARG A 206 12.82 -14.42 -12.24
C ARG A 206 12.25 -15.48 -11.31
N CYS A 207 10.93 -15.58 -11.24
CA CYS A 207 10.24 -16.62 -10.46
C CYS A 207 9.30 -17.42 -11.33
N GLY A 208 9.00 -18.65 -10.91
CA GLY A 208 8.12 -19.52 -11.67
C GLY A 208 8.36 -20.99 -11.42
N TYR A 209 8.15 -21.82 -12.43
CA TYR A 209 8.35 -23.26 -12.39
C TYR A 209 8.45 -23.80 -13.84
N ASP A 210 9.26 -24.82 -14.05
CA ASP A 210 9.35 -25.68 -15.25
C ASP A 210 9.01 -25.00 -16.60
N GLY A 211 9.73 -23.93 -16.93
CA GLY A 211 9.56 -23.19 -18.18
C GLY A 211 8.51 -22.06 -18.15
N HIS A 212 7.76 -21.92 -17.08
CA HIS A 212 6.79 -20.85 -16.87
C HIS A 212 7.42 -19.77 -15.97
N TRP A 213 8.01 -18.75 -16.58
CA TRP A 213 8.77 -17.73 -15.87
C TRP A 213 8.10 -16.37 -15.90
N SER A 214 8.22 -15.63 -14.81
CA SER A 214 7.86 -14.22 -14.73
C SER A 214 8.71 -13.35 -15.66
N PRO A 215 8.33 -12.09 -15.88
CA PRO A 215 9.28 -11.08 -16.33
C PRO A 215 10.51 -11.02 -15.40
N ILE A 216 11.63 -10.51 -15.93
CA ILE A 216 12.87 -10.36 -15.18
C ILE A 216 12.78 -9.11 -14.31
N GLY A 217 13.08 -9.26 -13.02
CA GLY A 217 13.27 -8.19 -12.07
C GLY A 217 14.75 -8.01 -11.72
N HIS A 218 15.07 -6.89 -11.08
CA HIS A 218 16.43 -6.50 -10.71
C HIS A 218 16.51 -6.07 -9.25
N PHE A 219 17.65 -6.31 -8.64
CA PHE A 219 18.00 -5.72 -7.34
C PHE A 219 19.51 -5.63 -7.19
N ARG A 220 19.95 -4.85 -6.24
CA ARG A 220 21.36 -4.81 -5.82
C ARG A 220 21.42 -5.02 -4.30
N THR A 221 22.29 -5.94 -3.86
CA THR A 221 22.59 -6.10 -2.45
C THR A 221 23.35 -4.87 -1.94
N GLU A 222 23.19 -4.55 -0.67
CA GLU A 222 23.94 -3.49 -0.01
C GLU A 222 25.46 -3.77 -0.09
N ASP A 223 26.25 -2.74 -0.29
CA ASP A 223 27.71 -2.84 -0.31
C ASP A 223 28.24 -3.18 1.10
N ALA A 224 29.34 -3.93 1.20
CA ALA A 224 29.95 -4.29 2.48
C ALA A 224 30.31 -3.05 3.33
N ASN A 225 30.72 -1.97 2.67
CA ASN A 225 30.94 -0.64 3.25
C ASN A 225 30.09 0.34 2.46
N GLN A 226 28.80 0.41 2.80
CA GLN A 226 27.84 1.24 2.06
C GLN A 226 28.19 2.73 2.26
N GLY A 227 28.50 3.40 1.17
CA GLY A 227 28.63 4.86 1.11
C GLY A 227 27.28 5.51 0.82
N GLU A 228 27.32 6.64 0.10
CA GLU A 228 26.11 7.35 -0.36
C GLU A 228 25.20 6.42 -1.17
N TYR A 229 23.91 6.48 -0.90
CA TYR A 229 22.88 5.75 -1.65
C TYR A 229 21.56 6.48 -1.62
N THR A 230 20.68 6.16 -2.56
CA THR A 230 19.34 6.74 -2.67
C THR A 230 18.27 5.65 -2.52
N PHE A 231 17.22 5.95 -1.79
CA PHE A 231 15.97 5.19 -1.78
C PHE A 231 14.78 6.10 -2.10
N VAL A 232 13.67 5.51 -2.51
CA VAL A 232 12.47 6.25 -2.88
C VAL A 232 11.36 6.01 -1.88
N VAL A 233 10.52 7.03 -1.65
CA VAL A 233 9.28 6.94 -0.86
C VAL A 233 8.12 7.28 -1.78
N MET A 234 7.14 6.40 -1.83
CA MET A 234 5.84 6.53 -2.49
C MET A 234 4.77 6.01 -1.56
N SER A 235 3.54 6.51 -1.66
CA SER A 235 2.43 6.08 -0.80
C SER A 235 1.07 6.34 -1.45
N ASP A 236 0.02 5.71 -0.93
CA ASP A 236 -1.37 6.08 -1.17
C ASP A 236 -1.79 6.01 -2.65
N SER A 237 -1.51 4.88 -3.30
CA SER A 237 -1.89 4.68 -4.70
C SER A 237 -3.40 4.44 -4.89
N HIS A 238 -4.08 3.85 -3.92
CA HIS A 238 -5.52 3.60 -3.89
C HIS A 238 -6.08 3.03 -5.19
N ILE A 239 -5.53 1.91 -5.65
CA ILE A 239 -5.95 1.32 -6.92
C ILE A 239 -7.42 0.90 -6.85
N GLU A 240 -8.28 1.59 -7.60
CA GLU A 240 -9.72 1.36 -7.66
C GLU A 240 -10.26 1.22 -9.08
N ASN A 241 -9.78 2.06 -10.00
CA ASN A 241 -10.29 2.17 -11.36
C ASN A 241 -9.18 2.59 -12.34
N PRO A 242 -9.44 2.61 -13.67
CA PRO A 242 -8.42 2.94 -14.66
C PRO A 242 -7.73 4.30 -14.50
N THR A 243 -8.40 5.30 -13.92
CA THR A 243 -7.78 6.61 -13.69
C THR A 243 -6.72 6.52 -12.60
N PHE A 244 -7.02 5.82 -11.50
CA PHE A 244 -6.08 5.60 -10.40
C PHE A 244 -4.89 4.77 -10.86
N ILE A 245 -5.14 3.68 -11.59
CA ILE A 245 -4.09 2.84 -12.20
C ILE A 245 -3.16 3.70 -13.07
N LYS A 246 -3.72 4.56 -13.92
CA LYS A 246 -2.96 5.42 -14.83
C LYS A 246 -2.07 6.41 -14.09
N GLU A 247 -2.61 7.08 -13.06
CA GLU A 247 -1.85 8.08 -12.29
C GLU A 247 -0.72 7.42 -11.48
N ALA A 248 -1.00 6.31 -10.81
CA ALA A 248 0.01 5.54 -10.10
C ALA A 248 1.10 5.01 -11.05
N ARG A 249 0.72 4.50 -12.25
CA ARG A 249 1.69 4.08 -13.27
C ARG A 249 2.54 5.25 -13.79
N ARG A 250 1.95 6.43 -13.94
CA ARG A 250 2.69 7.67 -14.30
C ARG A 250 3.78 7.94 -13.28
N CYS A 251 3.44 7.86 -11.99
CA CYS A 251 4.40 8.05 -10.90
C CYS A 251 5.50 6.98 -10.92
N ALA A 252 5.13 5.71 -11.04
CA ALA A 252 6.08 4.59 -11.10
C ALA A 252 7.08 4.73 -12.25
N LYS A 253 6.63 5.14 -13.45
CA LYS A 253 7.53 5.44 -14.58
C LYS A 253 8.44 6.62 -14.31
N ALA A 254 7.92 7.66 -13.66
CA ALA A 254 8.71 8.84 -13.31
C ALA A 254 9.82 8.48 -12.30
N VAL A 255 9.55 7.62 -11.33
CA VAL A 255 10.54 7.11 -10.38
C VAL A 255 11.71 6.45 -11.11
N VAL A 256 11.46 5.42 -11.89
CA VAL A 256 12.55 4.63 -12.53
C VAL A 256 13.34 5.42 -13.56
N LYS A 257 12.73 6.47 -14.14
CA LYS A 257 13.41 7.36 -15.08
C LYS A 257 14.24 8.44 -14.40
N THR A 258 13.76 8.96 -13.27
CA THR A 258 14.41 10.10 -12.56
C THR A 258 15.47 9.63 -11.59
N VAL A 259 15.27 8.47 -10.95
CA VAL A 259 16.13 7.92 -9.89
C VAL A 259 16.47 6.46 -10.19
N PRO A 260 17.10 6.15 -11.34
CA PRO A 260 17.40 4.76 -11.74
C PRO A 260 18.40 4.06 -10.80
N GLU A 261 19.17 4.84 -10.01
CA GLU A 261 20.13 4.33 -9.04
C GLU A 261 19.50 3.94 -7.69
N ALA A 262 18.20 4.18 -7.49
CA ALA A 262 17.53 3.87 -6.22
C ALA A 262 17.70 2.40 -5.84
N ARG A 263 18.02 2.18 -4.56
CA ARG A 263 18.29 0.83 -4.02
C ARG A 263 17.04 0.06 -3.67
N PHE A 264 16.02 0.75 -3.19
CA PHE A 264 14.71 0.19 -2.83
C PHE A 264 13.66 1.30 -2.80
N CYS A 265 12.40 0.88 -2.79
CA CYS A 265 11.25 1.78 -2.65
C CYS A 265 10.51 1.48 -1.35
N CYS A 266 10.36 2.49 -0.49
CA CYS A 266 9.49 2.47 0.67
C CYS A 266 8.07 2.80 0.26
N PHE A 267 7.12 1.97 0.67
CA PHE A 267 5.70 2.16 0.40
C PHE A 267 4.88 1.95 1.70
N PRO A 268 4.61 3.03 2.45
CA PRO A 268 3.88 2.95 3.72
C PRO A 268 2.36 2.88 3.54
N GLY A 269 1.87 1.85 2.82
CA GLY A 269 0.44 1.50 2.82
C GLY A 269 -0.44 2.21 1.81
N ASP A 270 -1.72 1.86 1.86
CA ASP A 270 -2.79 2.25 0.94
C ASP A 270 -2.45 1.96 -0.53
N PHE A 271 -2.09 0.70 -0.76
CA PHE A 271 -1.84 0.15 -2.10
C PHE A 271 -3.12 0.15 -2.94
N VAL A 272 -4.21 -0.30 -2.34
CA VAL A 272 -5.53 -0.52 -2.94
C VAL A 272 -6.60 0.32 -2.23
N GLU A 273 -7.80 0.43 -2.80
CA GLU A 273 -8.89 1.23 -2.20
C GLU A 273 -9.78 0.42 -1.27
N ASP A 274 -10.09 -0.83 -1.63
CA ASP A 274 -11.10 -1.65 -0.93
C ASP A 274 -10.53 -2.97 -0.38
N GLY A 275 -9.23 -3.09 -0.19
CA GLY A 275 -8.58 -4.30 0.32
C GLY A 275 -9.10 -4.72 1.69
N ASP A 276 -9.31 -3.75 2.57
CA ASP A 276 -9.75 -3.92 3.95
C ASP A 276 -11.11 -4.61 4.08
N ALA A 277 -12.09 -4.12 3.34
CA ALA A 277 -13.48 -4.52 3.50
C ALA A 277 -13.85 -5.78 2.74
N SER A 278 -13.10 -6.16 1.73
CA SER A 278 -13.54 -7.11 0.73
C SER A 278 -12.45 -8.01 0.19
N ASN A 279 -11.21 -7.79 0.56
CA ASN A 279 -10.05 -8.50 0.02
C ASN A 279 -10.09 -8.48 -1.52
N SER A 280 -9.96 -7.29 -2.10
CA SER A 280 -10.12 -7.06 -3.52
C SER A 280 -8.87 -7.49 -4.29
N GLU A 281 -8.77 -8.78 -4.63
CA GLU A 281 -7.64 -9.32 -5.42
C GLU A 281 -7.51 -8.64 -6.78
N TRP A 282 -8.60 -8.12 -7.32
CA TRP A 282 -8.53 -7.38 -8.56
C TRP A 282 -7.67 -6.11 -8.43
N GLU A 283 -7.83 -5.37 -7.36
CA GLU A 283 -7.07 -4.14 -7.10
C GLU A 283 -5.60 -4.47 -6.84
N TRP A 284 -5.33 -5.51 -6.06
CA TRP A 284 -3.98 -6.03 -5.84
C TRP A 284 -3.30 -6.45 -7.15
N GLU A 285 -3.95 -7.26 -8.00
CA GLU A 285 -3.39 -7.64 -9.30
C GLU A 285 -3.08 -6.39 -10.15
N ARG A 286 -3.94 -5.35 -10.12
CA ARG A 286 -3.71 -4.08 -10.84
C ARG A 286 -2.56 -3.28 -10.28
N TRP A 287 -2.40 -3.30 -8.97
CA TRP A 287 -1.28 -2.66 -8.32
C TRP A 287 0.04 -3.26 -8.80
N PHE A 288 0.17 -4.58 -8.78
CA PHE A 288 1.40 -5.28 -9.18
C PHE A 288 1.66 -5.23 -10.69
N GLU A 289 0.64 -5.58 -11.50
CA GLU A 289 0.81 -5.88 -12.93
C GLU A 289 0.70 -4.64 -13.82
N GLU A 290 0.00 -3.61 -13.37
CA GLU A 290 -0.24 -2.42 -14.20
C GLU A 290 0.35 -1.14 -13.60
N SER A 291 0.15 -0.90 -12.31
CA SER A 291 0.52 0.38 -11.72
C SER A 291 2.00 0.45 -11.35
N MET A 292 2.44 -0.44 -10.47
CA MET A 292 3.78 -0.42 -9.88
C MET A 292 4.78 -1.34 -10.58
N GLU A 293 4.38 -2.06 -11.63
CA GLU A 293 5.27 -2.94 -12.40
C GLU A 293 6.64 -2.32 -12.73
N PRO A 294 6.75 -1.03 -13.15
CA PRO A 294 8.05 -0.44 -13.44
C PRO A 294 8.98 -0.39 -12.22
N VAL A 295 8.45 -0.04 -11.04
CA VAL A 295 9.23 0.04 -9.79
C VAL A 295 9.58 -1.35 -9.27
N ILE A 296 8.58 -2.24 -9.22
CA ILE A 296 8.72 -3.63 -8.71
C ILE A 296 9.78 -4.41 -9.49
N LYS A 297 9.89 -4.17 -10.80
CA LYS A 297 10.92 -4.80 -11.63
C LYS A 297 12.30 -4.18 -11.47
N ALA A 298 12.37 -2.91 -11.07
CA ALA A 298 13.62 -2.17 -10.99
C ALA A 298 14.31 -2.32 -9.63
N MET A 299 13.55 -2.47 -8.54
CA MET A 299 14.11 -2.47 -7.19
C MET A 299 13.22 -3.19 -6.16
N PRO A 300 13.78 -3.64 -5.02
CA PRO A 300 13.02 -4.23 -3.93
C PRO A 300 12.09 -3.23 -3.26
N MET A 301 11.02 -3.75 -2.65
CA MET A 301 10.04 -2.98 -1.90
C MET A 301 10.23 -3.16 -0.39
N VAL A 302 10.12 -2.05 0.34
CA VAL A 302 9.99 -1.98 1.80
C VAL A 302 8.57 -1.49 2.09
N VAL A 303 7.74 -2.33 2.70
CA VAL A 303 6.30 -2.14 2.73
C VAL A 303 5.74 -2.30 4.14
N THR A 304 4.70 -1.54 4.46
CA THR A 304 3.78 -1.80 5.58
C THR A 304 2.36 -1.51 5.11
N ASP A 305 1.35 -1.97 5.85
CA ASP A 305 -0.04 -1.83 5.47
C ASP A 305 -0.59 -0.43 5.77
N GLY A 306 -1.62 -0.04 5.03
CA GLY A 306 -2.47 1.11 5.28
C GLY A 306 -3.91 0.68 5.61
N ASN A 307 -4.76 1.62 6.00
CA ASN A 307 -6.14 1.31 6.44
C ASN A 307 -7.06 0.83 5.30
N HIS A 308 -6.66 0.99 4.06
CA HIS A 308 -7.37 0.49 2.88
C HIS A 308 -6.90 -0.90 2.43
N ASP A 309 -5.77 -1.40 2.91
CA ASP A 309 -5.17 -2.61 2.36
C ASP A 309 -5.79 -3.90 2.86
N ASP A 310 -6.06 -4.02 4.13
CA ASP A 310 -6.78 -5.15 4.73
C ASP A 310 -7.01 -4.95 6.23
N SER A 311 -8.18 -5.32 6.70
CA SER A 311 -8.46 -5.36 8.13
C SER A 311 -9.34 -6.58 8.48
N PRO A 312 -8.82 -7.54 9.25
CA PRO A 312 -7.50 -7.66 9.86
C PRO A 312 -6.47 -8.33 8.95
N ASN A 313 -5.72 -7.59 8.18
CA ASN A 313 -4.52 -7.95 7.42
C ASN A 313 -4.43 -9.44 6.92
N ILE A 314 -5.46 -9.91 6.25
CA ILE A 314 -5.51 -11.28 5.76
C ILE A 314 -4.86 -11.39 4.38
N ASN A 315 -5.11 -10.39 3.53
CA ASN A 315 -4.73 -10.39 2.13
C ASN A 315 -3.30 -9.91 1.93
N TYR A 316 -2.94 -8.84 2.59
CA TYR A 316 -1.61 -8.22 2.56
C TYR A 316 -0.49 -9.26 2.77
N THR A 317 -0.63 -10.14 3.75
CA THR A 317 0.40 -11.14 4.08
C THR A 317 0.68 -12.15 2.97
N TYR A 318 -0.26 -12.36 2.05
CA TYR A 318 -0.04 -13.22 0.90
C TYR A 318 0.79 -12.55 -0.18
N HIS A 319 0.77 -11.21 -0.26
CA HIS A 319 1.41 -10.46 -1.34
C HIS A 319 2.88 -10.13 -1.09
N PHE A 320 3.35 -10.16 0.16
CA PHE A 320 4.71 -9.76 0.50
C PHE A 320 5.44 -10.81 1.33
N ASN A 321 6.77 -10.85 1.19
CA ASN A 321 7.64 -11.75 1.94
C ASN A 321 8.61 -10.94 2.81
N THR A 322 8.08 -10.25 3.79
CA THR A 322 8.83 -9.45 4.77
C THR A 322 9.24 -10.25 5.99
N ASN A 323 10.12 -9.69 6.83
CA ASN A 323 10.53 -10.34 8.06
C ASN A 323 9.36 -10.43 9.06
N ASN A 324 9.29 -11.52 9.80
CA ASN A 324 8.20 -11.84 10.71
C ASN A 324 8.64 -12.01 12.16
N ASP A 325 9.83 -11.55 12.51
CA ASP A 325 10.42 -11.74 13.84
C ASP A 325 9.59 -11.04 14.93
N PHE A 326 8.97 -9.89 14.61
CA PHE A 326 8.09 -9.20 15.54
C PHE A 326 6.92 -10.10 15.98
N ASN A 327 6.22 -10.70 15.02
CA ASN A 327 5.08 -11.57 15.32
C ASN A 327 5.48 -12.78 16.17
N GLN A 328 6.68 -13.29 16.01
CA GLN A 328 7.18 -14.43 16.78
C GLN A 328 7.60 -14.07 18.20
N ASN A 329 8.15 -12.88 18.41
CA ASN A 329 8.79 -12.49 19.66
C ASN A 329 7.93 -11.61 20.57
N TYR A 330 7.04 -10.78 20.02
CA TYR A 330 6.28 -9.79 20.79
C TYR A 330 4.78 -10.06 20.83
N THR A 331 4.23 -10.73 19.82
CA THR A 331 2.80 -11.06 19.77
C THR A 331 2.58 -12.32 18.96
N SER A 332 1.67 -13.17 19.36
CA SER A 332 1.27 -14.35 18.58
C SER A 332 0.07 -14.10 17.67
N ALA A 333 -0.36 -12.86 17.57
CA ALA A 333 -1.55 -12.49 16.80
C ALA A 333 -1.25 -12.49 15.29
N PRO A 334 -1.96 -13.28 14.47
CA PRO A 334 -1.64 -13.46 13.04
C PRO A 334 -1.71 -12.18 12.21
N GLN A 335 -2.52 -11.21 12.64
CA GLN A 335 -2.72 -9.95 11.95
C GLN A 335 -1.45 -9.08 11.87
N PHE A 336 -0.43 -9.34 12.69
CA PHE A 336 0.84 -8.59 12.65
C PHE A 336 1.90 -9.23 11.79
N GLN A 337 1.55 -10.30 11.10
CA GLN A 337 2.50 -11.01 10.28
C GLN A 337 2.99 -10.14 9.12
N GLY A 338 4.31 -9.90 9.10
CA GLY A 338 4.98 -9.21 7.98
C GLY A 338 4.76 -7.70 7.87
N ILE A 339 4.12 -7.06 8.86
CA ILE A 339 3.85 -5.61 8.86
C ILE A 339 4.71 -4.82 9.86
N VAL A 340 5.46 -5.53 10.72
CA VAL A 340 6.39 -4.91 11.68
C VAL A 340 7.74 -5.61 11.57
N TYR A 341 8.75 -4.88 11.11
CA TYR A 341 10.12 -5.38 10.99
C TYR A 341 11.14 -4.25 10.92
N GLY A 342 12.37 -4.55 11.31
CA GLY A 342 13.50 -3.63 11.22
C GLY A 342 14.61 -4.16 10.32
N PHE A 343 15.38 -3.25 9.75
CA PHE A 343 16.62 -3.57 9.04
C PHE A 343 17.57 -2.39 9.06
N VAL A 344 18.84 -2.66 8.87
CA VAL A 344 19.87 -1.64 8.68
C VAL A 344 20.26 -1.63 7.21
N TYR A 345 20.35 -0.44 6.61
CA TYR A 345 20.92 -0.23 5.29
C TYR A 345 21.92 0.96 5.35
N GLY A 346 23.18 0.68 5.09
CA GLY A 346 24.24 1.67 5.37
C GLY A 346 24.25 2.06 6.84
N ASP A 347 24.20 3.34 7.09
CA ASP A 347 24.19 3.93 8.43
C ASP A 347 22.77 4.28 8.93
N VAL A 348 21.73 3.74 8.30
CA VAL A 348 20.32 3.99 8.64
C VAL A 348 19.67 2.74 9.24
N LEU A 349 19.12 2.87 10.44
CA LEU A 349 18.20 1.88 11.01
C LEU A 349 16.76 2.26 10.64
N PHE A 350 16.09 1.37 9.92
CA PHE A 350 14.70 1.50 9.54
C PHE A 350 13.80 0.75 10.52
N TYR A 351 12.76 1.43 11.01
CA TYR A 351 11.67 0.87 11.80
C TYR A 351 10.40 0.89 10.93
N VAL A 352 10.05 -0.24 10.35
CA VAL A 352 8.83 -0.41 9.56
C VAL A 352 7.76 -1.00 10.47
N PHE A 353 6.62 -0.31 10.63
CA PHE A 353 5.60 -0.77 11.56
C PHE A 353 4.20 -0.29 11.18
N SER A 354 3.19 -1.00 11.69
CA SER A 354 1.78 -0.68 11.52
C SER A 354 1.20 -0.09 12.78
N MET A 355 0.37 0.94 12.62
CA MET A 355 -0.44 1.53 13.69
C MET A 355 -1.93 1.24 13.50
N GLN A 356 -2.31 0.52 12.45
CA GLN A 356 -3.71 0.25 12.15
C GLN A 356 -4.26 -0.99 12.88
N ASP A 357 -5.54 -1.20 12.78
CA ASP A 357 -6.33 -2.37 13.13
C ASP A 357 -6.57 -2.68 14.59
N PHE A 358 -5.97 -1.95 15.47
CA PHE A 358 -6.17 -2.21 16.90
C PHE A 358 -7.46 -1.62 17.42
N TRP A 359 -8.15 -0.84 16.64
CA TRP A 359 -9.32 -0.08 17.04
C TRP A 359 -10.66 -0.69 16.60
N ARG A 360 -10.68 -1.52 15.57
CA ARG A 360 -11.94 -2.06 15.02
C ARG A 360 -12.54 -3.19 15.85
N GLU A 361 -11.73 -3.96 16.55
CA GLU A 361 -12.19 -5.16 17.24
C GLU A 361 -12.41 -5.01 18.76
N THR A 362 -11.91 -3.95 19.40
CA THR A 362 -12.01 -3.79 20.84
C THR A 362 -12.92 -2.62 21.22
N HIS A 363 -13.83 -2.88 22.17
CA HIS A 363 -14.76 -1.88 22.71
C HIS A 363 -14.05 -0.85 23.62
N SER A 364 -12.77 -1.01 23.89
CA SER A 364 -11.91 -0.12 24.67
C SER A 364 -10.71 0.28 23.84
N TYR A 365 -10.94 1.25 22.98
CA TYR A 365 -10.00 1.84 22.04
C TYR A 365 -8.65 2.22 22.67
N LEU A 366 -8.68 2.85 23.84
CA LEU A 366 -7.50 3.36 24.52
C LEU A 366 -6.63 2.25 25.14
N ASP A 367 -7.25 1.26 25.77
CA ASP A 367 -6.49 0.28 26.55
C ASP A 367 -5.66 -0.64 25.66
N TRP A 368 -6.25 -1.11 24.57
CA TRP A 368 -5.58 -2.08 23.71
C TRP A 368 -4.55 -1.42 22.78
N THR A 369 -4.90 -0.31 22.14
CA THR A 369 -3.98 0.47 21.29
C THR A 369 -2.79 0.95 22.11
N SER A 370 -3.03 1.43 23.31
CA SER A 370 -1.97 1.85 24.23
C SER A 370 -1.02 0.68 24.56
N THR A 371 -1.54 -0.48 24.97
CA THR A 371 -0.72 -1.66 25.27
C THR A 371 0.08 -2.11 24.05
N TYR A 372 -0.56 -2.20 22.89
CA TYR A 372 0.14 -2.63 21.67
C TYR A 372 1.24 -1.64 21.28
N LEU A 373 0.93 -0.37 21.16
CA LEU A 373 1.89 0.63 20.68
C LEU A 373 2.98 0.93 21.74
N THR A 374 2.64 1.04 22.99
CA THR A 374 3.62 1.37 24.04
C THR A 374 4.42 0.16 24.48
N ASP A 375 3.77 -0.98 24.72
CA ASP A 375 4.43 -2.14 25.29
C ASP A 375 5.07 -3.03 24.22
N HIS A 376 4.33 -3.43 23.18
CA HIS A 376 4.89 -4.31 22.16
C HIS A 376 5.74 -3.54 21.14
N ILE A 377 5.20 -2.52 20.48
CA ILE A 377 5.97 -1.71 19.52
C ILE A 377 7.09 -0.94 20.20
N GLY A 378 6.83 -0.30 21.35
CA GLY A 378 7.84 0.43 22.10
C GLY A 378 9.00 -0.46 22.57
N SER A 379 8.71 -1.67 23.05
CA SER A 379 9.75 -2.65 23.40
C SER A 379 10.56 -3.07 22.19
N TRP A 380 9.88 -3.34 21.07
CA TRP A 380 10.54 -3.71 19.83
C TRP A 380 11.44 -2.57 19.30
N PHE A 381 10.98 -1.31 19.32
CA PHE A 381 11.83 -0.15 18.96
C PHE A 381 13.10 -0.11 19.79
N ARG A 382 12.98 -0.27 21.11
CA ARG A 382 14.13 -0.28 22.03
C ARG A 382 15.10 -1.41 21.71
N ASP A 383 14.60 -2.60 21.46
CA ASP A 383 15.44 -3.77 21.14
C ASP A 383 16.16 -3.57 19.79
N GLN A 384 15.50 -3.01 18.78
CA GLN A 384 16.13 -2.66 17.50
C GLN A 384 17.23 -1.60 17.68
N THR A 385 16.95 -0.55 18.46
CA THR A 385 17.93 0.48 18.79
C THR A 385 19.15 -0.10 19.52
N MET A 386 18.91 -0.95 20.51
CA MET A 386 20.00 -1.58 21.30
C MET A 386 20.83 -2.57 20.49
N ALA A 387 20.22 -3.25 19.53
CA ALA A 387 20.92 -4.17 18.63
C ALA A 387 21.77 -3.42 17.60
N ASN A 388 21.44 -2.16 17.28
CA ASN A 388 22.07 -1.37 16.22
C ASN A 388 22.56 0.01 16.73
N PRO A 389 23.41 0.06 17.78
CA PRO A 389 23.75 1.33 18.45
C PRO A 389 24.66 2.24 17.62
N GLY A 390 25.25 1.73 16.55
CA GLY A 390 26.21 2.46 15.71
C GLY A 390 25.61 3.15 14.49
N THR A 391 24.30 3.04 14.27
CA THR A 391 23.64 3.71 13.13
C THR A 391 23.59 5.22 13.33
N GLN A 392 23.89 5.96 12.27
CA GLN A 392 23.89 7.41 12.27
C GLN A 392 22.47 7.98 12.18
N TRP A 393 21.55 7.26 11.54
CA TRP A 393 20.20 7.69 11.29
C TRP A 393 19.19 6.66 11.80
N ARG A 394 18.07 7.14 12.33
CA ARG A 394 16.93 6.34 12.78
C ARG A 394 15.66 6.83 12.07
N VAL A 395 15.17 6.02 11.13
CA VAL A 395 14.04 6.37 10.27
C VAL A 395 12.88 5.43 10.54
N SER A 396 11.72 5.96 10.89
CA SER A 396 10.50 5.20 11.01
C SER A 396 9.64 5.30 9.76
N LEU A 397 8.96 4.21 9.41
CA LEU A 397 8.04 4.10 8.29
C LEU A 397 6.72 3.51 8.78
N ALA A 398 5.64 4.28 8.69
CA ALA A 398 4.30 3.86 9.05
C ALA A 398 3.27 4.57 8.17
N HIS A 399 2.07 4.00 8.03
CA HIS A 399 1.03 4.62 7.21
C HIS A 399 0.41 5.85 7.89
N PHE A 400 -0.13 5.65 9.09
CA PHE A 400 -0.82 6.74 9.81
C PHE A 400 0.10 7.86 10.25
N ASN A 401 -0.47 9.07 10.33
CA ASN A 401 0.26 10.26 10.76
C ASN A 401 0.12 10.52 12.26
N LEU A 402 1.20 10.99 12.87
CA LEU A 402 1.15 11.60 14.20
C LEU A 402 0.71 13.05 14.10
N PHE A 403 1.11 13.73 13.04
CA PHE A 403 0.75 15.10 12.72
C PHE A 403 0.38 15.20 11.27
N SER A 404 -0.70 15.91 10.96
CA SER A 404 -1.13 16.24 9.60
C SER A 404 -1.97 17.50 9.60
N GLY A 405 -2.06 18.17 8.48
CA GLY A 405 -2.86 19.36 8.27
C GLY A 405 -4.04 19.16 7.32
N SER A 406 -4.41 17.93 7.04
CA SER A 406 -5.42 17.58 6.04
C SER A 406 -6.57 16.75 6.65
N ASP A 407 -7.32 16.03 5.84
CA ASP A 407 -8.61 15.44 6.18
C ASP A 407 -8.60 14.55 7.44
N HIS A 408 -7.57 13.71 7.61
CA HIS A 408 -7.48 12.80 8.75
C HIS A 408 -6.87 13.44 10.00
N SER A 409 -6.43 14.67 9.93
CA SER A 409 -5.84 15.40 11.06
C SER A 409 -6.81 15.57 12.23
N THR A 410 -8.11 15.56 11.96
CA THR A 410 -9.19 15.73 12.97
C THR A 410 -9.85 14.41 13.36
N ASP A 411 -9.35 13.28 12.89
CA ASP A 411 -9.82 11.95 13.28
C ASP A 411 -9.42 11.61 14.74
N LYS A 412 -9.94 10.51 15.24
CA LYS A 412 -9.69 10.07 16.63
C LYS A 412 -8.32 9.44 16.82
N GLU A 413 -7.74 8.94 15.76
CA GLU A 413 -6.51 8.16 15.73
C GLU A 413 -5.27 9.00 16.05
N PRO A 414 -5.02 10.16 15.41
CA PRO A 414 -3.79 10.92 15.63
C PRO A 414 -3.50 11.30 17.09
N PRO A 415 -4.47 11.73 17.91
CA PRO A 415 -4.22 11.97 19.32
C PRO A 415 -3.75 10.72 20.09
N VAL A 416 -4.35 9.55 19.81
CA VAL A 416 -3.96 8.27 20.43
C VAL A 416 -2.55 7.88 20.00
N PHE A 417 -2.27 7.98 18.71
CA PHE A 417 -0.94 7.65 18.17
C PHE A 417 0.13 8.58 18.74
N ARG A 418 -0.12 9.89 18.87
CA ARG A 418 0.82 10.80 19.54
C ARG A 418 1.06 10.40 20.98
N HIS A 419 0.00 10.13 21.74
CA HIS A 419 0.12 9.69 23.13
C HIS A 419 1.02 8.46 23.28
N CYS A 420 0.87 7.48 22.41
CA CYS A 420 1.61 6.23 22.47
C CYS A 420 3.02 6.35 21.89
N MET A 421 3.17 7.00 20.74
CA MET A 421 4.40 6.90 19.93
C MET A 421 5.39 8.03 20.18
N LEU A 422 4.98 9.23 20.63
CA LEU A 422 5.94 10.29 20.92
C LEU A 422 6.94 9.92 22.02
N PRO A 423 6.54 9.28 23.13
CA PRO A 423 7.49 8.77 24.12
C PRO A 423 8.45 7.71 23.52
N VAL A 424 7.94 6.82 22.64
CA VAL A 424 8.76 5.81 21.96
C VAL A 424 9.77 6.46 21.02
N PHE A 425 9.33 7.45 20.23
CA PHE A 425 10.21 8.19 19.32
C PHE A 425 11.29 8.97 20.06
N LYS A 426 10.92 9.61 21.17
CA LYS A 426 11.86 10.30 22.04
C LYS A 426 12.90 9.37 22.65
N GLU A 427 12.46 8.25 23.24
CA GLU A 427 13.36 7.27 23.87
C GLU A 427 14.36 6.71 22.87
N ASN A 428 13.92 6.49 21.65
CA ASN A 428 14.73 5.91 20.58
C ASN A 428 15.37 6.97 19.66
N GLU A 429 15.24 8.24 19.97
CA GLU A 429 15.78 9.39 19.18
C GLU A 429 15.54 9.22 17.68
N ILE A 430 14.28 9.08 17.29
CA ILE A 430 13.90 8.93 15.88
C ILE A 430 14.14 10.27 15.16
N ASP A 431 14.97 10.24 14.12
CA ASP A 431 15.29 11.44 13.34
C ASP A 431 14.17 11.83 12.39
N VAL A 432 13.64 10.85 11.67
CA VAL A 432 12.65 11.06 10.61
C VAL A 432 11.52 10.04 10.73
N ALA A 433 10.29 10.53 10.63
CA ALA A 433 9.08 9.73 10.47
C ALA A 433 8.52 9.93 9.05
N LEU A 434 8.59 8.89 8.24
CA LEU A 434 8.01 8.83 6.89
C LEU A 434 6.61 8.25 7.00
N GLN A 435 5.61 8.99 6.51
CA GLN A 435 4.19 8.71 6.72
C GLN A 435 3.40 8.85 5.41
N GLY A 436 2.22 8.22 5.35
CA GLY A 436 1.24 8.31 4.26
C GLY A 436 -0.09 8.87 4.75
N HIS A 437 -1.22 8.25 4.35
CA HIS A 437 -2.58 8.43 4.84
C HIS A 437 -3.23 9.76 4.47
N ASP A 438 -2.60 10.91 4.78
CA ASP A 438 -3.03 12.20 4.26
C ASP A 438 -2.31 12.50 2.93
N HIS A 439 -3.10 12.73 1.88
CA HIS A 439 -2.61 12.81 0.52
C HIS A 439 -2.10 14.21 0.15
N THR A 440 -1.63 14.95 1.14
CA THR A 440 -1.02 16.28 1.00
C THR A 440 0.49 16.21 1.17
N TYR A 441 1.19 17.15 0.60
CA TYR A 441 2.63 17.28 0.81
C TYR A 441 2.87 18.08 2.09
N GLU A 442 3.55 17.52 3.07
CA GLU A 442 3.69 18.12 4.39
C GLU A 442 5.09 17.96 4.96
N VAL A 443 5.70 19.08 5.30
CA VAL A 443 6.99 19.15 5.99
C VAL A 443 6.78 19.72 7.39
N ILE A 444 6.97 18.88 8.40
CA ILE A 444 6.58 19.15 9.80
C ILE A 444 7.79 19.04 10.72
N GLY A 445 8.00 20.02 11.55
CA GLY A 445 9.04 20.02 12.58
C GLY A 445 10.44 20.43 12.07
N PRO A 446 11.51 20.01 12.76
CA PRO A 446 11.55 19.05 13.88
C PRO A 446 10.65 19.47 15.05
N VAL A 447 9.99 18.49 15.65
CA VAL A 447 9.06 18.71 16.76
C VAL A 447 9.71 18.24 18.06
N ASP A 448 9.75 19.12 19.05
CA ASP A 448 10.09 18.75 20.44
C ASP A 448 8.99 17.87 21.02
N PRO A 449 9.26 16.61 21.37
CA PRO A 449 8.24 15.67 21.81
C PRO A 449 7.63 16.01 23.19
N ASP A 450 8.27 16.84 23.99
CA ASP A 450 7.78 17.23 25.32
C ASP A 450 6.86 18.45 25.25
N SER A 451 7.25 19.45 24.48
CA SER A 451 6.50 20.70 24.37
C SER A 451 5.49 20.69 23.20
N LEU A 452 5.63 19.76 22.28
CA LEU A 452 4.88 19.70 21.01
C LEU A 452 4.98 21.04 20.25
N THR A 453 6.18 21.58 20.18
CA THR A 453 6.49 22.82 19.46
C THR A 453 7.59 22.58 18.42
N PRO A 454 7.63 23.37 17.35
CA PRO A 454 8.70 23.26 16.35
C PRO A 454 10.02 23.79 16.90
N ILE A 455 11.12 23.11 16.58
CA ILE A 455 12.49 23.53 16.94
C ILE A 455 13.03 24.47 15.86
N LEU A 456 12.52 25.69 15.80
CA LEU A 456 12.79 26.65 14.72
C LEU A 456 14.24 27.11 14.67
N SER A 457 14.94 27.17 15.81
CA SER A 457 16.34 27.55 15.88
C SER A 457 17.29 26.58 15.17
N ALA A 458 16.80 25.37 14.88
CA ALA A 458 17.53 24.34 14.17
C ALA A 458 17.28 24.34 12.65
N ILE A 459 16.52 25.30 12.13
CA ILE A 459 16.13 25.36 10.71
C ILE A 459 16.81 26.54 10.03
N SER A 460 17.43 26.29 8.87
CA SER A 460 18.09 27.31 8.07
C SER A 460 17.81 27.16 6.56
N ASP A 461 18.17 28.18 5.80
CA ASP A 461 18.24 28.15 4.33
C ASP A 461 16.95 27.77 3.61
N ARG A 462 15.80 28.28 4.08
CA ARG A 462 14.49 28.08 3.48
C ARG A 462 13.91 29.37 2.90
N GLU A 463 13.14 29.23 1.83
CA GLU A 463 12.47 30.34 1.15
C GLU A 463 10.95 30.25 1.34
N GLU A 464 10.32 31.38 1.68
CA GLU A 464 8.86 31.43 1.80
C GLU A 464 8.19 31.19 0.43
N VAL A 465 7.24 30.27 0.39
CA VAL A 465 6.38 30.00 -0.77
C VAL A 465 4.98 30.47 -0.44
N GLY A 466 4.45 31.39 -1.23
CA GLY A 466 3.07 31.88 -1.04
C GLY A 466 2.80 33.15 -1.82
N GLY A 467 1.53 33.33 -2.21
CA GLY A 467 1.06 34.55 -2.90
C GLY A 467 1.14 34.56 -4.41
N GLY A 468 1.54 33.48 -5.07
CA GLY A 468 1.53 33.32 -6.53
C GLY A 468 0.31 32.56 -7.06
N ASN A 469 0.37 32.11 -8.32
CA ASN A 469 -0.67 31.30 -8.96
C ASN A 469 -0.84 29.89 -8.35
N ASN A 470 0.07 29.43 -7.51
CA ASN A 470 -0.03 28.15 -6.83
C ASN A 470 -0.71 28.32 -5.46
N LYS A 471 -2.04 28.41 -5.49
CA LYS A 471 -2.88 28.65 -4.31
C LYS A 471 -2.93 27.45 -3.34
N ASN A 472 -2.41 26.30 -3.76
CA ASN A 472 -2.54 25.04 -3.03
C ASN A 472 -1.30 24.70 -2.18
N MET A 473 -0.18 25.41 -2.39
CA MET A 473 1.08 25.21 -1.67
C MET A 473 1.46 26.46 -0.90
N THR A 474 1.82 26.29 0.38
CA THR A 474 2.22 27.38 1.29
C THR A 474 3.43 26.97 2.12
N GLY A 475 3.92 27.87 2.97
CA GLY A 475 5.04 27.62 3.90
C GLY A 475 6.39 27.93 3.30
N TYR A 476 7.34 27.02 3.41
CA TYR A 476 8.74 27.27 3.05
C TYR A 476 9.29 26.14 2.16
N LYS A 477 9.92 26.51 1.05
CA LYS A 477 10.67 25.62 0.18
C LYS A 477 12.12 25.51 0.65
N GLY A 478 12.71 24.33 0.49
CA GLY A 478 14.09 24.09 0.89
C GLY A 478 14.24 23.95 2.40
N GLY A 479 15.43 24.23 2.86
CA GLY A 479 15.78 24.24 4.27
C GLY A 479 16.70 23.10 4.69
N THR A 480 17.45 23.39 5.74
CA THR A 480 18.23 22.43 6.52
C THR A 480 17.60 22.30 7.89
N TYR A 481 17.19 21.08 8.24
CA TYR A 481 16.46 20.75 9.47
C TYR A 481 17.33 19.87 10.34
N CYS A 482 17.58 20.29 11.59
CA CYS A 482 18.43 19.55 12.52
C CYS A 482 17.56 18.76 13.52
N THR A 483 17.77 17.44 13.59
CA THR A 483 16.98 16.50 14.41
C THR A 483 17.62 16.16 15.75
N ASP A 484 18.62 16.89 16.20
CA ASP A 484 19.33 16.63 17.47
C ASP A 484 18.44 16.53 18.71
N ASP A 485 17.35 17.27 18.74
CA ASP A 485 16.45 17.38 19.89
C ASP A 485 14.97 17.12 19.56
N GLY A 486 14.67 16.61 18.36
CA GLY A 486 13.30 16.31 17.95
C GLY A 486 13.17 15.56 16.63
N THR A 487 12.00 15.01 16.38
CA THR A 487 11.70 14.22 15.16
C THR A 487 11.17 15.12 14.05
N PHE A 488 11.67 14.89 12.84
CA PHE A 488 11.16 15.48 11.60
C PHE A 488 10.10 14.55 11.00
N TYR A 489 8.90 15.07 10.71
CA TYR A 489 7.80 14.32 10.13
C TYR A 489 7.57 14.73 8.68
N PHE A 490 7.37 13.74 7.83
CA PHE A 490 7.24 13.95 6.40
C PHE A 490 6.12 13.12 5.80
N ILE A 491 5.24 13.79 5.03
CA ILE A 491 4.21 13.18 4.20
C ILE A 491 4.48 13.62 2.76
N GLY A 492 4.71 12.65 1.87
CA GLY A 492 5.14 12.87 0.48
C GLY A 492 4.00 13.13 -0.51
N ALA A 493 2.80 13.41 -0.06
CA ALA A 493 1.56 13.37 -0.84
C ALA A 493 1.24 11.96 -1.37
N THR A 494 0.36 11.86 -2.36
CA THR A 494 -0.05 10.59 -2.98
C THR A 494 0.74 10.31 -4.26
N CYS A 495 1.09 9.07 -4.50
CA CYS A 495 1.59 8.62 -5.81
C CYS A 495 0.44 8.29 -6.79
N GLY A 496 -0.81 8.35 -6.33
CA GLY A 496 -2.03 8.03 -7.05
C GLY A 496 -2.85 9.24 -7.49
N TYR A 497 -4.16 9.02 -7.59
CA TYR A 497 -5.14 10.02 -8.06
C TYR A 497 -5.89 10.72 -6.92
N LYS A 498 -6.14 10.04 -5.79
CA LYS A 498 -6.93 10.54 -4.67
C LYS A 498 -6.19 11.68 -3.96
N ARG A 499 -6.86 12.81 -3.77
CA ARG A 499 -6.24 14.02 -3.21
C ARG A 499 -7.07 14.57 -2.07
N TYR A 500 -6.37 14.98 -1.02
CA TYR A 500 -6.95 15.77 0.06
C TYR A 500 -6.39 17.19 0.02
N TYR A 501 -7.02 18.09 0.76
CA TYR A 501 -6.62 19.49 0.77
C TYR A 501 -6.37 19.98 2.19
N PRO A 502 -5.34 20.81 2.36
CA PRO A 502 -5.01 21.31 3.68
C PRO A 502 -6.17 22.07 4.32
N HIS A 503 -6.35 21.85 5.59
CA HIS A 503 -7.26 22.65 6.40
C HIS A 503 -6.75 24.09 6.54
N SER A 504 -7.64 25.06 6.72
CA SER A 504 -7.25 26.43 7.04
C SER A 504 -6.60 26.50 8.42
N ARG A 505 -5.67 27.44 8.59
CA ARG A 505 -5.04 27.70 9.89
C ARG A 505 -6.07 27.84 11.01
N GLU A 506 -7.14 28.60 10.77
CA GLU A 506 -8.23 28.82 11.73
C GLU A 506 -8.93 27.51 12.13
N ARG A 507 -9.15 26.61 11.15
CA ARG A 507 -9.73 25.29 11.43
C ARG A 507 -8.81 24.44 12.28
N MET A 508 -7.53 24.36 11.92
CA MET A 508 -6.55 23.58 12.65
C MET A 508 -6.39 24.06 14.09
N GLU A 509 -6.25 25.37 14.31
CA GLU A 509 -6.13 25.94 15.65
C GLU A 509 -7.38 25.71 16.52
N ARG A 510 -8.58 25.69 15.93
CA ARG A 510 -9.84 25.43 16.64
C ARG A 510 -10.05 23.96 16.95
N GLU A 511 -9.89 23.08 15.98
CA GLU A 511 -10.26 21.67 16.08
C GLU A 511 -9.25 20.88 16.93
N TYR A 512 -7.99 21.27 16.90
CA TYR A 512 -6.97 20.65 17.76
C TYR A 512 -7.02 21.07 19.24
N THR A 513 -7.67 22.17 19.57
CA THR A 513 -7.88 22.57 20.96
C THR A 513 -9.06 21.86 21.62
N ASP A 514 -10.00 21.35 20.83
CA ASP A 514 -11.23 20.70 21.31
C ASP A 514 -11.10 19.18 21.48
N ASP A 515 -10.05 18.55 20.95
CA ASP A 515 -9.82 17.10 21.01
C ASP A 515 -9.38 16.57 22.39
N ILE A 516 -9.20 17.43 23.36
CA ILE A 516 -8.84 17.13 24.77
C ILE A 516 -9.82 16.15 25.46
N ASN A 517 -11.05 16.05 24.97
CA ASN A 517 -12.08 15.22 25.57
C ASN A 517 -11.99 13.72 25.23
N LEU A 518 -11.13 13.31 24.32
CA LEU A 518 -11.00 11.91 23.93
C LEU A 518 -9.99 11.13 24.78
N LEU A 519 -9.01 11.82 25.36
CA LEU A 519 -7.99 11.23 26.22
C LEU A 519 -7.92 12.05 27.51
N GLN A 520 -8.09 11.45 28.64
CA GLN A 520 -8.21 12.13 29.97
C GLN A 520 -6.91 12.77 30.47
N ASP A 521 -5.85 12.81 29.67
CA ASP A 521 -4.56 13.38 30.07
C ASP A 521 -4.22 14.63 29.23
N ASP A 522 -4.42 15.81 29.86
CA ASP A 522 -4.19 17.14 29.26
C ASP A 522 -2.73 17.42 28.81
N LYS A 523 -1.76 16.59 29.21
CA LYS A 523 -0.34 16.91 29.02
C LYS A 523 0.15 16.64 27.61
N HIS A 524 -0.48 15.73 26.88
CA HIS A 524 0.03 15.23 25.62
C HIS A 524 -0.78 15.62 24.38
N HIS A 525 -1.90 16.35 24.54
CA HIS A 525 -2.87 16.56 23.46
C HIS A 525 -3.15 18.03 23.12
N ASN A 526 -2.72 18.95 23.96
CA ASN A 526 -2.94 20.38 23.75
C ASN A 526 -1.81 20.97 22.89
N VAL A 527 -1.80 20.65 21.60
CA VAL A 527 -0.85 21.29 20.67
C VAL A 527 -1.31 22.71 20.41
N LYS A 528 -0.86 23.63 21.27
CA LYS A 528 -1.06 25.05 21.02
C LYS A 528 -0.34 25.43 19.75
N ASN A 529 -1.01 26.20 18.89
CA ASN A 529 -0.45 26.65 17.62
C ASN A 529 -0.04 25.49 16.70
N TYR A 530 -0.92 24.51 16.56
CA TYR A 530 -0.68 23.31 15.73
C TYR A 530 -0.15 23.65 14.33
N PHE A 531 -0.67 24.71 13.72
CA PHE A 531 -0.21 25.16 12.41
C PHE A 531 1.29 25.52 12.37
N ASP A 532 1.87 25.98 13.48
CA ASP A 532 3.28 26.37 13.54
C ASP A 532 4.23 25.15 13.43
N LEU A 533 3.71 23.91 13.58
CA LEU A 533 4.46 22.68 13.37
C LEU A 533 4.83 22.47 11.89
N PHE A 534 4.09 23.08 10.95
CA PHE A 534 4.37 23.02 9.51
C PHE A 534 5.47 24.01 9.17
N THR A 535 6.71 23.57 9.38
CA THR A 535 7.90 24.41 9.27
C THR A 535 8.44 24.52 7.85
N GLY A 536 7.99 23.65 6.96
CA GLY A 536 8.37 23.65 5.55
C GLY A 536 7.19 23.84 4.62
N MET A 537 7.32 23.32 3.40
CA MET A 537 6.29 23.37 2.39
C MET A 537 5.10 22.45 2.78
N PHE A 538 3.91 22.96 2.53
CA PHE A 538 2.67 22.32 2.94
C PHE A 538 1.58 22.60 1.91
N GLY A 539 0.83 21.57 1.48
CA GLY A 539 -0.26 21.75 0.54
C GLY A 539 -0.52 20.58 -0.40
N GLN A 540 -1.39 20.80 -1.38
CA GLN A 540 -1.73 19.81 -2.42
C GLN A 540 -1.01 20.11 -3.73
N PRO A 541 -0.09 19.26 -4.19
CA PRO A 541 0.67 19.48 -5.43
C PRO A 541 -0.11 19.19 -6.72
N GLU A 542 -1.32 18.64 -6.65
CA GLU A 542 -2.23 18.35 -7.77
C GLU A 542 -1.72 17.32 -8.80
N LYS A 543 -0.59 16.69 -8.53
CA LYS A 543 0.00 15.64 -9.36
C LYS A 543 0.49 14.51 -8.48
N PRO A 544 0.60 13.28 -9.01
CA PRO A 544 1.28 12.21 -8.31
C PRO A 544 2.70 12.62 -7.92
N CYS A 545 3.07 12.30 -6.69
CA CYS A 545 4.34 12.72 -6.08
C CYS A 545 5.14 11.51 -5.61
N PHE A 546 6.47 11.63 -5.66
CA PHE A 546 7.40 10.72 -5.02
C PHE A 546 8.60 11.50 -4.49
N THR A 547 9.28 10.93 -3.50
CA THR A 547 10.46 11.56 -2.91
C THR A 547 11.65 10.62 -2.97
N ALA A 548 12.75 11.07 -3.55
CA ALA A 548 14.04 10.43 -3.48
C ALA A 548 14.79 10.94 -2.24
N ILE A 549 15.25 10.04 -1.39
CA ILE A 549 16.03 10.36 -0.20
C ILE A 549 17.43 9.80 -0.39
N THR A 550 18.40 10.68 -0.50
CA THR A 550 19.82 10.32 -0.61
C THR A 550 20.47 10.39 0.76
N VAL A 551 20.96 9.27 1.24
CA VAL A 551 21.75 9.16 2.46
C VAL A 551 23.18 9.54 2.12
N LYS A 552 23.67 10.61 2.75
CA LYS A 552 25.04 11.15 2.61
C LYS A 552 25.76 11.05 3.95
N GLU A 553 27.05 11.28 3.93
CA GLU A 553 27.88 11.25 5.15
C GLU A 553 27.36 12.20 6.25
N ASP A 554 26.86 13.38 5.86
CA ASP A 554 26.47 14.43 6.79
C ASP A 554 24.97 14.75 6.84
N CYS A 555 24.18 14.17 5.93
CA CYS A 555 22.74 14.48 5.85
C CYS A 555 21.92 13.42 5.12
N LEU A 556 20.60 13.48 5.34
CA LEU A 556 19.61 12.92 4.45
C LEU A 556 19.10 14.02 3.52
N GLU A 557 19.31 13.90 2.22
CA GLU A 557 18.84 14.85 1.22
C GLU A 557 17.53 14.37 0.60
N PHE A 558 16.47 15.15 0.75
CA PHE A 558 15.15 14.88 0.23
C PHE A 558 14.93 15.66 -1.05
N ASN A 559 14.68 14.97 -2.15
CA ASN A 559 14.30 15.53 -3.44
C ASN A 559 12.92 15.01 -3.81
N SER A 560 11.89 15.85 -3.67
CA SER A 560 10.51 15.52 -3.99
C SER A 560 10.17 15.94 -5.41
N TYR A 561 9.50 15.07 -6.15
CA TYR A 561 9.20 15.23 -7.56
C TYR A 561 7.71 15.06 -7.85
N LEU A 562 7.24 15.77 -8.87
CA LEU A 562 5.91 15.61 -9.47
C LEU A 562 6.03 14.80 -10.76
N ALA A 563 5.20 13.78 -10.92
CA ALA A 563 5.11 13.03 -12.17
C ALA A 563 4.31 13.84 -13.21
N ASP A 564 4.98 14.32 -14.25
CA ASP A 564 4.40 15.29 -15.18
C ASP A 564 3.56 14.66 -16.28
N ASP A 565 3.99 13.50 -16.80
CA ASP A 565 3.34 12.86 -17.95
C ASP A 565 3.49 11.34 -17.97
N ASP A 566 2.79 10.69 -18.91
CA ASP A 566 2.77 9.24 -19.09
C ASP A 566 4.08 8.65 -19.65
N GLN A 567 5.05 9.50 -20.06
CA GLN A 567 6.39 9.12 -20.52
C GLN A 567 7.40 9.04 -19.35
N GLY A 568 6.95 9.32 -18.13
CA GLY A 568 7.77 9.29 -16.93
C GLY A 568 8.67 10.53 -16.75
N ASN A 569 8.30 11.65 -17.33
CA ASN A 569 8.96 12.91 -17.02
C ASN A 569 8.52 13.39 -15.65
N ALA A 570 9.45 14.02 -14.92
CA ALA A 570 9.19 14.57 -13.60
C ALA A 570 9.81 15.94 -13.44
N SER A 571 9.19 16.79 -12.63
CA SER A 571 9.70 18.09 -12.23
C SER A 571 9.96 18.13 -10.72
N LEU A 572 11.06 18.78 -10.33
CA LEU A 572 11.42 18.94 -8.93
C LEU A 572 10.45 19.88 -8.22
N LEU A 573 9.80 19.38 -7.16
CA LEU A 573 8.91 20.16 -6.30
C LEU A 573 9.69 20.87 -5.20
N ASN A 574 10.50 20.10 -4.45
CA ASN A 574 11.21 20.59 -3.28
C ASN A 574 12.53 19.85 -3.09
N THR A 575 13.54 20.55 -2.54
CA THR A 575 14.80 19.95 -2.07
C THR A 575 15.05 20.42 -0.64
N MET A 576 15.31 19.52 0.29
CA MET A 576 15.64 19.86 1.67
C MET A 576 16.65 18.86 2.26
N ARG A 577 17.30 19.25 3.35
CA ARG A 577 18.31 18.45 4.03
C ARG A 577 17.93 18.25 5.49
N ILE A 578 18.07 17.03 5.96
CA ILE A 578 17.96 16.67 7.37
C ILE A 578 19.38 16.42 7.87
N VAL A 579 19.77 17.07 8.95
CA VAL A 579 21.12 16.94 9.53
C VAL A 579 21.00 16.53 10.99
N ARG A 580 22.03 15.86 11.47
CA ARG A 580 22.23 15.57 12.88
C ARG A 580 23.68 15.90 13.26
N THR A 581 23.88 16.61 14.38
CA THR A 581 25.21 17.01 14.86
C THR A 581 25.64 16.26 16.11
N LYS A 582 24.69 15.65 16.83
CA LYS A 582 24.92 14.84 18.02
C LYS A 582 24.83 13.35 17.69
N ASN A 583 25.69 12.54 18.30
CA ASN A 583 25.52 11.09 18.25
C ASN A 583 24.25 10.68 19.00
N HIS A 584 23.59 9.62 18.54
CA HIS A 584 22.48 9.03 19.27
C HIS A 584 22.91 8.50 20.63
N SER A 585 22.06 8.64 21.62
CA SER A 585 22.20 7.93 22.88
C SER A 585 21.70 6.50 22.78
N ILE A 586 22.22 5.61 23.63
CA ILE A 586 21.69 4.25 23.77
C ILE A 586 20.62 4.30 24.88
N PRO A 587 19.38 3.83 24.63
CA PRO A 587 18.35 3.75 25.66
C PRO A 587 18.87 3.03 26.90
N THR A 588 18.63 3.61 28.06
CA THR A 588 19.01 2.97 29.34
C THR A 588 17.98 1.91 29.67
N MET A 589 18.40 0.66 29.88
CA MET A 589 17.48 -0.36 30.40
C MET A 589 16.91 0.12 31.73
N MET A 590 15.61 0.35 31.80
CA MET A 590 14.93 0.48 33.09
C MET A 590 15.04 -0.87 33.81
N GLN A 591 15.74 -0.88 34.95
CA GLN A 591 15.90 -2.05 35.81
C GLN A 591 14.57 -2.45 36.45
#